data_f4b5dc2ab842b020b1fbea19b37240bb
#
_entry.id   f4b5dc2ab842b020b1fbea19b37240bb
#
_cell.length_a   1.000
_cell.length_b   1.000
_cell.length_c   1.000
_cell.angle_alpha   90.00
_cell.angle_beta   90.00
_cell.angle_gamma   90.00
#
_symmetry.space_group_name_H-M   'P 1'
#
loop_
_entity.id
_entity.type
_entity.pdbx_description
1 polymer ?
#
loop_
_entity_poly.entity_id
_entity_poly.type
_entity_poly.pdbx_seq_one_letter_code
_entity_poly.pdbx_strand_id
1 'polypeptide(L)'
;PYGEYTEEDIRQRHLYVEASRGCPFKCSFCSVWKFHESSFREKSPARVVEELKRIEAPNVFITDDIFWMDVKRGEEMAKAIQAAGIRKYFTVQTRTDIICKFPHLIEMWKGCGSLAIFLGLESVTDEGLASINKKNTAATNERAISILKEMGVGFTPNFIVDPAWGHEDFARLREWISRMGAYNSGFSVLTPLPGTDLWSESRGRLTTDDWEMFDIIHAVVPTRLPLEEFYREYSSLWKHVLEVRYELRGKARTYLQLGAALATGKVSLGSVRKGMNLAKVFSR
;
A
#
# COMPACT_ATOMS: atom_id res chain seq x y z
N PRO A 1 21.81 -20.05 0.19
CA PRO A 1 22.31 -20.02 -1.17
C PRO A 1 21.43 -19.04 -1.91
N TYR A 2 21.93 -17.82 -2.05
CA TYR A 2 21.29 -16.81 -2.90
C TYR A 2 21.67 -17.21 -4.32
N GLY A 3 20.69 -17.65 -5.15
CA GLY A 3 20.89 -17.92 -6.55
C GLY A 3 21.45 -16.70 -7.28
N GLU A 4 22.16 -16.91 -8.39
CA GLU A 4 22.60 -15.81 -9.24
C GLU A 4 21.38 -15.02 -9.71
N TYR A 5 21.40 -13.71 -9.49
CA TYR A 5 20.35 -12.83 -9.98
C TYR A 5 20.44 -12.73 -11.50
N THR A 6 19.33 -12.94 -12.18
CA THR A 6 19.24 -12.74 -13.62
C THR A 6 19.26 -11.24 -13.98
N GLU A 7 19.51 -10.92 -15.26
CA GLU A 7 19.37 -9.52 -15.73
C GLU A 7 17.95 -8.98 -15.52
N GLU A 8 16.94 -9.86 -15.59
CA GLU A 8 15.54 -9.54 -15.30
C GLU A 8 15.36 -9.15 -13.84
N ASP A 9 15.94 -9.89 -12.89
CA ASP A 9 15.91 -9.56 -11.46
C ASP A 9 16.60 -8.22 -11.19
N ILE A 10 17.67 -7.91 -11.91
CA ILE A 10 18.37 -6.62 -11.79
C ILE A 10 17.50 -5.48 -12.32
N ARG A 11 16.78 -5.67 -13.42
CA ARG A 11 15.85 -4.68 -13.97
C ARG A 11 14.62 -4.44 -13.10
N GLN A 12 14.21 -5.43 -12.30
CA GLN A 12 13.10 -5.31 -11.37
C GLN A 12 13.52 -4.77 -9.99
N ARG A 13 14.81 -4.54 -9.74
CA ARG A 13 15.29 -4.02 -8.45
C ARG A 13 14.68 -2.66 -8.14
N HIS A 14 14.15 -2.56 -6.95
CA HIS A 14 13.81 -1.28 -6.33
C HIS A 14 15.04 -0.77 -5.59
N LEU A 15 15.48 0.43 -5.90
CA LEU A 15 16.46 1.14 -5.08
C LEU A 15 15.74 2.10 -4.16
N TYR A 16 16.28 2.21 -2.96
CA TYR A 16 15.69 3.00 -1.90
C TYR A 16 16.36 4.37 -1.83
N VAL A 17 15.55 5.41 -1.81
CA VAL A 17 16.00 6.80 -1.64
C VAL A 17 15.23 7.39 -0.47
N GLU A 18 15.96 7.95 0.47
CA GLU A 18 15.39 8.72 1.55
C GLU A 18 15.48 10.21 1.20
N ALA A 19 14.35 10.88 1.08
CA ALA A 19 14.28 12.31 0.81
C ALA A 19 13.93 13.14 2.05
N SER A 20 13.26 12.52 3.04
CA SER A 20 12.97 13.13 4.36
C SER A 20 12.95 12.08 5.46
N ARG A 21 13.02 12.51 6.72
CA ARG A 21 12.94 11.68 7.93
C ARG A 21 12.00 12.28 8.94
N GLY A 22 11.26 11.40 9.62
CA GLY A 22 10.37 11.72 10.70
C GLY A 22 8.95 12.01 10.27
N CYS A 23 8.07 12.12 11.24
CA CYS A 23 6.65 12.36 11.03
C CYS A 23 6.12 13.19 12.20
N PRO A 24 5.42 14.32 11.97
CA PRO A 24 4.88 15.15 13.05
C PRO A 24 3.59 14.60 13.65
N PHE A 25 2.98 13.57 13.03
CA PHE A 25 1.75 12.96 13.52
C PHE A 25 2.02 11.98 14.66
N LYS A 26 1.11 11.96 15.63
CA LYS A 26 1.26 11.22 16.90
C LYS A 26 0.32 10.02 16.97
N CYS A 27 0.37 9.12 15.96
CA CYS A 27 -0.38 7.88 16.03
C CYS A 27 0.13 7.01 17.19
N SER A 28 -0.78 6.44 18.01
CA SER A 28 -0.43 5.77 19.26
C SER A 28 0.44 4.52 19.07
N PHE A 29 0.28 3.84 17.94
CA PHE A 29 1.02 2.62 17.58
C PHE A 29 2.39 2.87 16.95
N CYS A 30 2.65 4.10 16.47
CA CYS A 30 3.79 4.40 15.61
C CYS A 30 5.02 4.84 16.43
N SER A 31 6.17 4.22 16.18
CA SER A 31 7.45 4.56 16.81
C SER A 31 8.17 5.75 16.15
N VAL A 32 7.86 6.06 14.89
CA VAL A 32 8.57 7.07 14.08
C VAL A 32 8.62 8.43 14.78
N TRP A 33 7.48 8.97 15.18
CA TRP A 33 7.44 10.29 15.80
C TRP A 33 8.10 10.33 17.19
N LYS A 34 8.10 9.20 17.92
CA LYS A 34 8.83 9.06 19.17
C LYS A 34 10.33 9.05 18.91
N PHE A 35 10.81 8.22 17.98
CA PHE A 35 12.21 8.10 17.62
C PHE A 35 12.81 9.42 17.12
N HIS A 36 12.04 10.18 16.35
CA HIS A 36 12.46 11.47 15.81
C HIS A 36 12.02 12.67 16.67
N GLU A 37 11.50 12.46 17.90
CA GLU A 37 11.02 13.52 18.79
C GLU A 37 10.07 14.51 18.11
N SER A 38 9.16 13.98 17.28
CA SER A 38 8.23 14.75 16.43
C SER A 38 8.92 15.72 15.45
N SER A 39 10.23 15.59 15.24
CA SER A 39 10.95 16.39 14.25
C SER A 39 10.68 15.86 12.83
N PHE A 40 10.76 16.76 11.87
CA PHE A 40 10.70 16.45 10.44
C PHE A 40 11.87 17.14 9.75
N ARG A 41 12.69 16.38 9.02
CA ARG A 41 13.91 16.87 8.36
C ARG A 41 13.91 16.43 6.91
N GLU A 42 14.34 17.31 6.02
CA GLU A 42 14.26 17.12 4.59
C GLU A 42 15.59 17.40 3.89
N LYS A 43 15.90 16.61 2.88
CA LYS A 43 16.94 16.95 1.90
C LYS A 43 16.39 17.99 0.93
N SER A 44 17.23 18.86 0.42
CA SER A 44 16.83 19.80 -0.66
C SER A 44 16.46 19.03 -1.95
N PRO A 45 15.57 19.57 -2.79
CA PRO A 45 15.25 18.96 -4.09
C PRO A 45 16.49 18.70 -4.95
N ALA A 46 17.45 19.61 -4.96
CA ALA A 46 18.71 19.47 -5.70
C ALA A 46 19.52 18.25 -5.22
N ARG A 47 19.58 18.02 -3.89
CA ARG A 47 20.29 16.87 -3.33
C ARG A 47 19.63 15.55 -3.73
N VAL A 48 18.29 15.48 -3.70
CA VAL A 48 17.56 14.29 -4.12
C VAL A 48 17.77 14.01 -5.61
N VAL A 49 17.75 15.04 -6.46
CA VAL A 49 18.02 14.90 -7.90
C VAL A 49 19.43 14.35 -8.15
N GLU A 50 20.46 14.85 -7.43
CA GLU A 50 21.82 14.33 -7.54
C GLU A 50 21.94 12.85 -7.12
N GLU A 51 21.21 12.42 -6.13
CA GLU A 51 21.14 11.00 -5.75
C GLU A 51 20.43 10.17 -6.83
N LEU A 52 19.31 10.67 -7.36
CA LEU A 52 18.54 9.98 -8.42
C LEU A 52 19.32 9.84 -9.74
N LYS A 53 20.18 10.78 -10.09
CA LYS A 53 21.07 10.71 -11.28
C LYS A 53 22.05 9.54 -11.20
N ARG A 54 22.45 9.13 -10.00
CA ARG A 54 23.40 8.02 -9.78
C ARG A 54 22.73 6.65 -9.79
N ILE A 55 21.40 6.62 -9.82
CA ILE A 55 20.61 5.40 -9.77
C ILE A 55 20.27 5.01 -11.21
N GLU A 56 20.81 3.89 -11.67
CA GLU A 56 20.50 3.33 -12.99
C GLU A 56 19.17 2.56 -12.99
N ALA A 57 18.81 1.93 -11.85
CA ALA A 57 17.58 1.16 -11.73
C ALA A 57 16.34 1.98 -12.10
N PRO A 58 15.39 1.40 -12.84
CA PRO A 58 14.16 2.11 -13.24
C PRO A 58 13.18 2.31 -12.08
N ASN A 59 13.25 1.48 -11.04
CA ASN A 59 12.31 1.51 -9.92
C ASN A 59 12.98 2.15 -8.69
N VAL A 60 12.33 3.16 -8.13
CA VAL A 60 12.78 3.86 -6.92
C VAL A 60 11.67 3.87 -5.88
N PHE A 61 11.96 3.34 -4.71
CA PHE A 61 11.11 3.49 -3.53
C PHE A 61 11.64 4.64 -2.68
N ILE A 62 10.84 5.69 -2.50
CA ILE A 62 11.15 6.77 -1.56
C ILE A 62 10.68 6.33 -0.18
N THR A 63 11.64 6.14 0.73
CA THR A 63 11.42 5.52 2.05
C THR A 63 11.02 6.53 3.13
N ASP A 64 10.59 7.71 2.75
CA ASP A 64 10.13 8.74 3.68
C ASP A 64 8.95 8.23 4.51
N ASP A 65 8.94 8.52 5.81
CA ASP A 65 7.84 8.17 6.70
C ASP A 65 6.51 8.83 6.29
N ILE A 66 6.60 10.01 5.67
CA ILE A 66 5.48 10.72 5.08
C ILE A 66 5.98 11.61 3.93
N PHE A 67 5.73 11.18 2.72
CA PHE A 67 6.09 11.95 1.53
C PHE A 67 5.08 13.08 1.29
N TRP A 68 5.51 14.18 0.73
CA TRP A 68 4.73 15.41 0.50
C TRP A 68 4.22 16.11 1.77
N MET A 69 4.88 15.92 2.92
CA MET A 69 4.54 16.67 4.13
C MET A 69 4.72 18.18 3.90
N ASP A 70 5.81 18.59 3.28
CA ASP A 70 5.96 19.92 2.68
C ASP A 70 5.52 19.88 1.22
N VAL A 71 4.35 20.44 0.96
CA VAL A 71 3.73 20.47 -0.38
C VAL A 71 4.58 21.26 -1.37
N LYS A 72 5.08 22.44 -0.98
CA LYS A 72 5.90 23.29 -1.85
C LYS A 72 7.19 22.59 -2.25
N ARG A 73 7.85 21.95 -1.30
CA ARG A 73 9.03 21.14 -1.58
C ARG A 73 8.69 19.94 -2.50
N GLY A 74 7.54 19.29 -2.31
CA GLY A 74 7.05 18.23 -3.19
C GLY A 74 6.88 18.69 -4.64
N GLU A 75 6.38 19.91 -4.86
CA GLU A 75 6.28 20.55 -6.17
C GLU A 75 7.65 20.90 -6.76
N GLU A 76 8.52 21.53 -5.96
CA GLU A 76 9.89 21.89 -6.37
C GLU A 76 10.70 20.65 -6.77
N MET A 77 10.55 19.55 -6.03
CA MET A 77 11.21 18.28 -6.32
C MET A 77 10.72 17.68 -7.65
N ALA A 78 9.41 17.65 -7.89
CA ALA A 78 8.87 17.16 -9.16
C ALA A 78 9.39 18.00 -10.35
N LYS A 79 9.40 19.32 -10.24
CA LYS A 79 9.96 20.21 -11.26
C LYS A 79 11.45 19.95 -11.51
N ALA A 80 12.23 19.77 -10.45
CA ALA A 80 13.67 19.52 -10.54
C ALA A 80 13.98 18.15 -11.18
N ILE A 81 13.20 17.10 -10.85
CA ILE A 81 13.33 15.77 -11.45
C ILE A 81 13.00 15.82 -12.96
N GLN A 82 11.92 16.52 -13.34
CA GLN A 82 11.53 16.71 -14.74
C GLN A 82 12.58 17.51 -15.52
N ALA A 83 13.08 18.61 -14.96
CA ALA A 83 14.11 19.43 -15.56
C ALA A 83 15.43 18.67 -15.76
N ALA A 84 15.74 17.71 -14.89
CA ALA A 84 16.89 16.82 -15.02
C ALA A 84 16.69 15.67 -16.04
N GLY A 85 15.53 15.58 -16.68
CA GLY A 85 15.20 14.51 -17.62
C GLY A 85 15.06 13.11 -16.98
N ILE A 86 14.92 13.05 -15.66
CA ILE A 86 14.83 11.77 -14.93
C ILE A 86 13.40 11.23 -15.05
N ARG A 87 13.28 9.99 -15.52
CA ARG A 87 12.02 9.26 -15.60
C ARG A 87 12.20 7.88 -14.96
N LYS A 88 11.43 7.63 -13.90
CA LYS A 88 11.49 6.37 -13.14
C LYS A 88 10.09 5.92 -12.74
N TYR A 89 9.98 4.69 -12.25
CA TYR A 89 8.83 4.22 -11.51
C TYR A 89 9.03 4.57 -10.03
N PHE A 90 8.29 5.54 -9.54
CA PHE A 90 8.36 5.96 -8.15
C PHE A 90 7.31 5.24 -7.32
N THR A 91 7.72 4.68 -6.19
CA THR A 91 6.82 4.28 -5.11
C THR A 91 7.07 5.22 -3.93
N VAL A 92 6.01 5.83 -3.43
CA VAL A 92 6.07 6.75 -2.29
C VAL A 92 5.03 6.36 -1.26
N GLN A 93 5.23 6.74 0.00
CA GLN A 93 4.21 6.57 1.02
C GLN A 93 3.76 7.93 1.55
N THR A 94 2.44 8.09 1.68
CA THR A 94 1.85 9.34 2.15
C THR A 94 0.50 9.09 2.81
N ARG A 95 -0.07 10.17 3.36
CA ARG A 95 -1.38 10.16 3.99
C ARG A 95 -2.48 10.51 2.99
N THR A 96 -3.65 9.98 3.21
CA THR A 96 -4.83 10.21 2.35
C THR A 96 -5.34 11.65 2.41
N ASP A 97 -5.21 12.32 3.55
CA ASP A 97 -5.61 13.73 3.67
C ASP A 97 -4.72 14.67 2.83
N ILE A 98 -3.44 14.35 2.62
CA ILE A 98 -2.55 15.09 1.71
C ILE A 98 -3.03 14.91 0.26
N ILE A 99 -3.38 13.69 -0.14
CA ILE A 99 -3.91 13.41 -1.47
C ILE A 99 -5.18 14.21 -1.74
N CYS A 100 -6.12 14.21 -0.78
CA CYS A 100 -7.39 14.92 -0.92
C CYS A 100 -7.21 16.44 -1.01
N LYS A 101 -6.26 17.00 -0.25
CA LYS A 101 -6.02 18.45 -0.22
C LYS A 101 -5.20 18.94 -1.42
N PHE A 102 -4.28 18.12 -1.92
CA PHE A 102 -3.29 18.53 -2.93
C PHE A 102 -3.19 17.51 -4.09
N PRO A 103 -4.29 17.20 -4.79
CA PRO A 103 -4.29 16.23 -5.87
C PRO A 103 -3.38 16.60 -7.05
N HIS A 104 -3.07 17.89 -7.24
CA HIS A 104 -2.15 18.37 -8.26
C HIS A 104 -0.72 17.82 -8.11
N LEU A 105 -0.29 17.46 -6.89
CA LEU A 105 1.00 16.79 -6.68
C LEU A 105 1.08 15.47 -7.45
N ILE A 106 -0.02 14.72 -7.50
CA ILE A 106 -0.08 13.45 -8.22
C ILE A 106 0.20 13.68 -9.71
N GLU A 107 -0.45 14.68 -10.34
CA GLU A 107 -0.21 15.01 -11.74
C GLU A 107 1.24 15.45 -11.99
N MET A 108 1.79 16.28 -11.13
CA MET A 108 3.19 16.71 -11.24
C MET A 108 4.15 15.53 -11.17
N TRP A 109 3.91 14.57 -10.24
CA TRP A 109 4.77 13.39 -10.07
C TRP A 109 4.58 12.34 -11.17
N LYS A 110 3.40 12.23 -11.76
CA LYS A 110 3.20 11.45 -13.01
C LYS A 110 4.07 12.00 -14.16
N GLY A 111 4.32 13.29 -14.18
CA GLY A 111 5.30 13.90 -15.10
C GLY A 111 6.73 13.40 -14.92
N CYS A 112 7.09 12.88 -13.75
CA CYS A 112 8.42 12.29 -13.48
C CYS A 112 8.52 10.81 -13.93
N GLY A 113 7.43 10.20 -14.39
CA GLY A 113 7.36 8.79 -14.80
C GLY A 113 6.11 8.10 -14.27
N SER A 114 6.22 6.82 -13.92
CA SER A 114 5.12 6.09 -13.29
C SER A 114 5.12 6.30 -11.78
N LEU A 115 3.94 6.30 -11.18
CA LEU A 115 3.75 6.55 -9.75
C LEU A 115 2.89 5.45 -9.12
N ALA A 116 3.32 4.93 -7.98
CA ALA A 116 2.50 4.14 -7.07
C ALA A 116 2.57 4.71 -5.66
N ILE A 117 1.49 4.61 -4.90
CA ILE A 117 1.39 5.20 -3.57
C ILE A 117 1.02 4.14 -2.53
N PHE A 118 1.87 4.01 -1.53
CA PHE A 118 1.60 3.23 -0.34
C PHE A 118 0.82 4.10 0.66
N LEU A 119 -0.30 3.60 1.15
CA LEU A 119 -1.25 4.36 1.97
C LEU A 119 -1.48 3.69 3.31
N GLY A 120 -1.16 4.37 4.39
CA GLY A 120 -1.60 3.97 5.71
C GLY A 120 -3.05 4.38 5.94
N LEU A 121 -4.01 3.53 5.57
CA LEU A 121 -5.42 3.75 5.85
C LEU A 121 -5.77 3.39 7.29
N GLU A 122 -5.17 2.34 7.79
CA GLU A 122 -5.25 1.75 9.13
C GLU A 122 -6.63 1.17 9.47
N SER A 123 -7.71 1.92 9.27
CA SER A 123 -9.09 1.48 9.55
C SER A 123 -10.07 1.99 8.50
N VAL A 124 -11.18 1.27 8.36
CA VAL A 124 -12.34 1.64 7.53
C VAL A 124 -13.45 2.33 8.32
N THR A 125 -13.24 2.57 9.61
CA THR A 125 -14.19 3.26 10.49
C THR A 125 -13.52 4.43 11.21
N ASP A 126 -14.30 5.46 11.54
CA ASP A 126 -13.81 6.62 12.27
C ASP A 126 -13.42 6.27 13.71
N GLU A 127 -14.15 5.35 14.34
CA GLU A 127 -13.84 4.84 15.68
C GLU A 127 -12.47 4.14 15.69
N GLY A 128 -12.20 3.28 14.70
CA GLY A 128 -10.91 2.60 14.57
C GLY A 128 -9.76 3.57 14.29
N LEU A 129 -9.99 4.63 13.53
CA LEU A 129 -8.99 5.69 13.32
C LEU A 129 -8.74 6.51 14.59
N ALA A 130 -9.81 6.80 15.35
CA ALA A 130 -9.72 7.56 16.60
C ALA A 130 -8.98 6.75 17.68
N SER A 131 -9.23 5.44 17.80
CA SER A 131 -8.60 4.57 18.81
C SER A 131 -7.06 4.54 18.71
N ILE A 132 -6.52 4.72 17.50
CA ILE A 132 -5.07 4.76 17.24
C ILE A 132 -4.54 6.19 17.03
N ASN A 133 -5.32 7.21 17.34
CA ASN A 133 -4.96 8.63 17.19
C ASN A 133 -4.50 9.01 15.77
N LYS A 134 -5.09 8.39 14.71
CA LYS A 134 -4.67 8.62 13.32
C LYS A 134 -4.96 10.04 12.81
N LYS A 135 -5.86 10.78 13.40
CA LYS A 135 -6.30 12.13 12.97
C LYS A 135 -6.66 12.17 11.49
N ASN A 136 -7.58 11.29 11.10
CA ASN A 136 -8.13 11.16 9.76
C ASN A 136 -9.56 10.62 9.85
N THR A 137 -10.27 10.52 8.72
CA THR A 137 -11.62 9.94 8.65
C THR A 137 -11.72 8.84 7.59
N ALA A 138 -12.66 7.92 7.76
CA ALA A 138 -12.96 6.89 6.78
C ALA A 138 -13.37 7.52 5.43
N ALA A 139 -14.16 8.59 5.45
CA ALA A 139 -14.55 9.33 4.25
C ALA A 139 -13.34 9.94 3.50
N THR A 140 -12.34 10.47 4.22
CA THR A 140 -11.10 10.95 3.61
C THR A 140 -10.31 9.82 2.96
N ASN A 141 -10.27 8.64 3.59
CA ASN A 141 -9.63 7.46 3.02
C ASN A 141 -10.30 7.03 1.70
N GLU A 142 -11.64 6.97 1.66
CA GLU A 142 -12.40 6.63 0.46
C GLU A 142 -12.22 7.68 -0.64
N ARG A 143 -12.25 8.95 -0.31
CA ARG A 143 -12.04 10.04 -1.26
C ARG A 143 -10.65 9.98 -1.90
N ALA A 144 -9.60 9.71 -1.13
CA ALA A 144 -8.24 9.56 -1.66
C ALA A 144 -8.14 8.39 -2.65
N ILE A 145 -8.73 7.24 -2.32
CA ILE A 145 -8.78 6.08 -3.23
C ILE A 145 -9.51 6.44 -4.54
N SER A 146 -10.63 7.15 -4.47
CA SER A 146 -11.36 7.61 -5.66
C SER A 146 -10.50 8.51 -6.54
N ILE A 147 -9.82 9.50 -5.96
CA ILE A 147 -8.89 10.39 -6.68
C ILE A 147 -7.79 9.58 -7.38
N LEU A 148 -7.15 8.63 -6.70
CA LEU A 148 -6.08 7.83 -7.30
C LEU A 148 -6.58 6.97 -8.45
N LYS A 149 -7.79 6.41 -8.35
CA LYS A 149 -8.43 5.66 -9.44
C LYS A 149 -8.74 6.55 -10.64
N GLU A 150 -9.36 7.70 -10.41
CA GLU A 150 -9.68 8.69 -11.45
C GLU A 150 -8.42 9.14 -12.20
N MET A 151 -7.30 9.28 -11.47
CA MET A 151 -6.01 9.69 -12.03
C MET A 151 -5.19 8.51 -12.60
N GLY A 152 -5.65 7.27 -12.50
CA GLY A 152 -4.96 6.08 -13.00
C GLY A 152 -3.66 5.77 -12.27
N VAL A 153 -3.55 6.09 -10.98
CA VAL A 153 -2.36 5.86 -10.16
C VAL A 153 -2.51 4.59 -9.33
N GLY A 154 -1.49 3.75 -9.35
CA GLY A 154 -1.42 2.54 -8.53
C GLY A 154 -1.35 2.88 -7.03
N PHE A 155 -2.03 2.11 -6.20
CA PHE A 155 -2.00 2.30 -4.75
C PHE A 155 -2.02 0.98 -4.00
N THR A 156 -1.42 1.00 -2.81
CA THR A 156 -1.38 -0.13 -1.87
C THR A 156 -1.89 0.36 -0.53
N PRO A 157 -3.18 0.14 -0.21
CA PRO A 157 -3.73 0.49 1.10
C PRO A 157 -3.29 -0.53 2.14
N ASN A 158 -2.97 -0.04 3.34
CA ASN A 158 -2.59 -0.87 4.47
C ASN A 158 -3.55 -0.66 5.62
N PHE A 159 -3.90 -1.76 6.28
CA PHE A 159 -4.85 -1.81 7.38
C PHE A 159 -4.20 -2.45 8.61
N ILE A 160 -4.62 -1.96 9.77
CA ILE A 160 -4.25 -2.52 11.06
C ILE A 160 -5.45 -3.30 11.60
N VAL A 161 -5.27 -4.59 11.81
CA VAL A 161 -6.24 -5.49 12.41
C VAL A 161 -6.08 -5.42 13.93
N ASP A 162 -7.12 -4.95 14.62
CA ASP A 162 -7.10 -4.87 16.07
C ASP A 162 -7.38 -6.25 16.68
N PRO A 163 -6.60 -6.72 17.66
CA PRO A 163 -6.91 -7.93 18.42
C PRO A 163 -8.31 -7.95 19.05
N ALA A 164 -8.90 -6.78 19.31
CA ALA A 164 -10.25 -6.65 19.80
C ALA A 164 -11.37 -6.85 18.75
N TRP A 165 -11.03 -7.11 17.48
CA TRP A 165 -12.01 -7.34 16.42
C TRP A 165 -12.82 -8.63 16.64
N GLY A 166 -14.12 -8.54 16.32
CA GLY A 166 -15.01 -9.70 16.12
C GLY A 166 -15.19 -10.02 14.64
N HIS A 167 -15.97 -11.05 14.34
CA HIS A 167 -16.26 -11.50 12.95
C HIS A 167 -16.84 -10.37 12.09
N GLU A 168 -17.65 -9.50 12.66
CA GLU A 168 -18.28 -8.36 12.01
C GLU A 168 -17.27 -7.33 11.50
N ASP A 169 -16.14 -7.15 12.20
CA ASP A 169 -15.10 -6.18 11.82
C ASP A 169 -14.31 -6.70 10.61
N PHE A 170 -13.95 -7.98 10.62
CA PHE A 170 -13.32 -8.66 9.48
C PHE A 170 -14.24 -8.66 8.25
N ALA A 171 -15.53 -8.94 8.42
CA ALA A 171 -16.50 -8.90 7.34
C ALA A 171 -16.61 -7.49 6.74
N ARG A 172 -16.70 -6.46 7.58
CA ARG A 172 -16.75 -5.04 7.17
C ARG A 172 -15.52 -4.66 6.34
N LEU A 173 -14.33 -5.09 6.75
CA LEU A 173 -13.11 -4.79 5.98
C LEU A 173 -13.12 -5.51 4.62
N ARG A 174 -13.52 -6.79 4.53
CA ARG A 174 -13.64 -7.51 3.24
C ARG A 174 -14.64 -6.83 2.31
N GLU A 175 -15.79 -6.43 2.83
CA GLU A 175 -16.81 -5.71 2.05
C GLU A 175 -16.27 -4.38 1.54
N TRP A 176 -15.60 -3.61 2.40
CA TRP A 176 -14.98 -2.34 2.02
C TRP A 176 -13.92 -2.53 0.92
N ILE A 177 -13.05 -3.53 1.04
CA ILE A 177 -12.04 -3.87 0.03
C ILE A 177 -12.71 -4.17 -1.32
N SER A 178 -13.78 -4.95 -1.31
CA SER A 178 -14.52 -5.31 -2.51
C SER A 178 -15.20 -4.09 -3.14
N ARG A 179 -15.89 -3.29 -2.36
CA ARG A 179 -16.55 -2.06 -2.80
C ARG A 179 -15.56 -1.03 -3.37
N MET A 180 -14.43 -0.87 -2.72
CA MET A 180 -13.39 0.05 -3.16
C MET A 180 -12.45 -0.54 -4.22
N GLY A 181 -12.57 -1.84 -4.55
CA GLY A 181 -11.66 -2.52 -5.48
C GLY A 181 -10.20 -2.45 -5.03
N ALA A 182 -9.96 -2.48 -3.73
CA ALA A 182 -8.66 -2.27 -3.10
C ALA A 182 -7.90 -3.60 -2.90
N TYR A 183 -7.83 -4.44 -3.93
CA TYR A 183 -7.28 -5.79 -3.85
C TYR A 183 -5.74 -5.86 -3.79
N ASN A 184 -5.05 -4.73 -3.69
CA ASN A 184 -3.62 -4.67 -3.41
C ASN A 184 -3.33 -4.29 -1.94
N SER A 185 -4.27 -4.60 -1.04
CA SER A 185 -4.17 -4.27 0.37
C SER A 185 -3.15 -5.13 1.12
N GLY A 186 -2.50 -4.53 2.11
CA GLY A 186 -1.71 -5.18 3.14
C GLY A 186 -2.41 -5.13 4.49
N PHE A 187 -2.09 -6.09 5.35
CA PHE A 187 -2.68 -6.21 6.69
C PHE A 187 -1.58 -6.46 7.71
N SER A 188 -1.62 -5.71 8.81
CA SER A 188 -0.80 -5.96 10.00
C SER A 188 -1.71 -6.11 11.22
N VAL A 189 -1.26 -6.83 12.23
CA VAL A 189 -1.92 -6.91 13.53
C VAL A 189 -1.44 -5.74 14.38
N LEU A 190 -2.36 -5.07 15.07
CA LEU A 190 -2.02 -3.98 15.99
C LEU A 190 -1.10 -4.51 17.10
N THR A 191 0.17 -4.19 16.99
CA THR A 191 1.22 -4.66 17.89
C THR A 191 1.74 -3.49 18.72
N PRO A 192 1.67 -3.56 20.04
CA PRO A 192 2.26 -2.55 20.92
C PRO A 192 3.79 -2.64 20.87
N LEU A 193 4.41 -1.88 19.98
CA LEU A 193 5.86 -1.84 19.83
C LEU A 193 6.50 -1.01 20.94
N PRO A 194 7.64 -1.43 21.50
CA PRO A 194 8.36 -0.71 22.56
C PRO A 194 8.58 0.76 22.24
N GLY A 195 8.36 1.61 23.23
CA GLY A 195 8.52 3.07 23.12
C GLY A 195 7.32 3.81 22.55
N THR A 196 6.28 3.12 22.05
CA THR A 196 5.04 3.73 21.58
C THR A 196 4.08 4.04 22.73
N ASP A 197 3.09 4.90 22.50
CA ASP A 197 2.02 5.14 23.49
C ASP A 197 1.22 3.86 23.73
N LEU A 198 0.91 3.12 22.65
CA LEU A 198 0.23 1.83 22.71
C LEU A 198 0.97 0.81 23.58
N TRP A 199 2.31 0.79 23.53
CA TRP A 199 3.13 -0.05 24.42
C TRP A 199 2.88 0.27 25.88
N SER A 200 2.91 1.56 26.23
CA SER A 200 2.72 2.01 27.61
C SER A 200 1.34 1.63 28.15
N GLU A 201 0.31 1.72 27.30
CA GLU A 201 -1.07 1.37 27.60
C GLU A 201 -1.32 -0.14 27.70
N SER A 202 -0.50 -0.93 26.99
CA SER A 202 -0.71 -2.38 26.85
C SER A 202 0.18 -3.24 27.75
N ARG A 203 1.20 -2.68 28.44
CA ARG A 203 2.20 -3.44 29.19
C ARG A 203 1.62 -4.49 30.16
N GLY A 204 0.54 -4.16 30.86
CA GLY A 204 -0.13 -5.08 31.79
C GLY A 204 -1.02 -6.14 31.13
N ARG A 205 -1.13 -6.12 29.81
CA ARG A 205 -1.98 -7.01 29.02
C ARG A 205 -1.22 -7.85 28.02
N LEU A 206 0.11 -7.76 27.99
CA LEU A 206 0.93 -8.57 27.09
C LEU A 206 0.76 -10.07 27.41
N THR A 207 0.63 -10.89 26.37
CA THR A 207 0.47 -12.34 26.47
C THR A 207 1.80 -13.10 26.30
N THR A 208 2.87 -12.39 25.94
CA THR A 208 4.21 -12.95 25.72
C THR A 208 5.29 -11.92 25.99
N ASP A 209 6.45 -12.40 26.42
CA ASP A 209 7.69 -11.64 26.53
C ASP A 209 8.69 -11.98 25.40
N ASP A 210 8.28 -12.81 24.45
CA ASP A 210 9.08 -13.18 23.29
C ASP A 210 9.08 -12.06 22.24
N TRP A 211 10.24 -11.41 22.10
CA TRP A 211 10.42 -10.31 21.15
C TRP A 211 10.25 -10.69 19.69
N GLU A 212 10.43 -11.95 19.33
CA GLU A 212 10.20 -12.42 17.96
C GLU A 212 8.72 -12.37 17.55
N MET A 213 7.83 -12.33 18.55
CA MET A 213 6.39 -12.19 18.32
C MET A 213 5.92 -10.75 18.06
N PHE A 214 6.81 -9.74 18.25
CA PHE A 214 6.47 -8.33 18.00
C PHE A 214 6.72 -7.91 16.55
N ASP A 215 6.27 -8.72 15.62
CA ASP A 215 6.54 -8.65 14.18
C ASP A 215 5.38 -8.06 13.35
N ILE A 216 4.40 -7.44 14.01
CA ILE A 216 3.18 -6.87 13.41
C ILE A 216 2.27 -7.91 12.70
N ILE A 217 2.52 -9.19 12.92
CA ILE A 217 1.72 -10.31 12.43
C ILE A 217 1.09 -11.07 13.61
N HIS A 218 1.84 -11.25 14.69
CA HIS A 218 1.35 -11.93 15.89
C HIS A 218 0.60 -11.00 16.82
N ALA A 219 -0.53 -11.49 17.36
CA ALA A 219 -1.26 -10.81 18.42
C ALA A 219 -0.55 -11.08 19.76
N VAL A 220 0.05 -10.04 20.33
CA VAL A 220 0.78 -10.10 21.62
C VAL A 220 -0.03 -9.52 22.80
N VAL A 221 -1.32 -9.27 22.56
CA VAL A 221 -2.33 -8.93 23.57
C VAL A 221 -3.54 -9.84 23.39
N PRO A 222 -4.41 -10.00 24.40
CA PRO A 222 -5.58 -10.87 24.28
C PRO A 222 -6.47 -10.49 23.10
N THR A 223 -6.90 -11.48 22.33
CA THR A 223 -7.85 -11.32 21.23
C THR A 223 -9.29 -11.48 21.75
N ARG A 224 -10.24 -10.75 21.16
CA ARG A 224 -11.69 -10.88 21.44
C ARG A 224 -12.21 -12.24 21.01
N LEU A 225 -11.82 -12.71 19.84
CA LEU A 225 -12.12 -14.06 19.37
C LEU A 225 -11.11 -15.05 19.98
N PRO A 226 -11.46 -16.34 20.12
CA PRO A 226 -10.45 -17.37 20.35
C PRO A 226 -9.30 -17.22 19.34
N LEU A 227 -8.06 -17.42 19.77
CA LEU A 227 -6.86 -17.10 18.96
C LEU A 227 -6.89 -17.80 17.59
N GLU A 228 -7.33 -19.05 17.52
CA GLU A 228 -7.45 -19.80 16.28
C GLU A 228 -8.48 -19.16 15.33
N GLU A 229 -9.62 -18.69 15.85
CA GLU A 229 -10.64 -18.02 15.06
C GLU A 229 -10.16 -16.65 14.57
N PHE A 230 -9.46 -15.91 15.42
CA PHE A 230 -8.85 -14.65 15.03
C PHE A 230 -7.91 -14.83 13.83
N TYR A 231 -7.02 -15.81 13.87
CA TYR A 231 -6.11 -16.07 12.76
C TYR A 231 -6.78 -16.69 11.53
N ARG A 232 -7.88 -17.40 11.69
CA ARG A 232 -8.71 -17.85 10.57
C ARG A 232 -9.31 -16.64 9.83
N GLU A 233 -9.86 -15.67 10.56
CA GLU A 233 -10.38 -14.43 10.00
C GLU A 233 -9.26 -13.58 9.38
N TYR A 234 -8.13 -13.42 10.07
CA TYR A 234 -6.96 -12.70 9.54
C TYR A 234 -6.46 -13.31 8.23
N SER A 235 -6.32 -14.63 8.19
CA SER A 235 -5.92 -15.34 6.97
C SER A 235 -6.95 -15.18 5.85
N SER A 236 -8.23 -15.08 6.19
CA SER A 236 -9.29 -14.85 5.20
C SER A 236 -9.19 -13.51 4.49
N LEU A 237 -8.63 -12.46 5.13
CA LEU A 237 -8.34 -11.18 4.49
C LEU A 237 -7.31 -11.35 3.36
N TRP A 238 -6.21 -12.03 3.65
CA TRP A 238 -5.18 -12.32 2.65
C TRP A 238 -5.71 -13.18 1.51
N LYS A 239 -6.48 -14.23 1.84
CA LYS A 239 -7.12 -15.07 0.84
C LYS A 239 -8.02 -14.25 -0.09
N HIS A 240 -8.86 -13.38 0.49
CA HIS A 240 -9.79 -12.52 -0.26
C HIS A 240 -9.07 -11.63 -1.28
N VAL A 241 -7.99 -10.96 -0.90
CA VAL A 241 -7.25 -10.08 -1.84
C VAL A 241 -6.44 -10.87 -2.87
N LEU A 242 -5.87 -12.02 -2.48
CA LEU A 242 -5.05 -12.84 -3.38
C LEU A 242 -5.91 -13.54 -4.44
N GLU A 243 -7.04 -14.14 -4.07
CA GLU A 243 -7.94 -14.81 -5.01
C GLU A 243 -8.40 -13.86 -6.12
N VAL A 244 -8.86 -12.67 -5.77
CA VAL A 244 -9.29 -11.68 -6.76
C VAL A 244 -8.11 -11.22 -7.64
N ARG A 245 -6.93 -11.01 -7.06
CA ARG A 245 -5.73 -10.66 -7.84
C ARG A 245 -5.33 -11.75 -8.83
N TYR A 246 -5.41 -13.02 -8.41
CA TYR A 246 -5.14 -14.16 -9.28
C TYR A 246 -6.15 -14.25 -10.42
N GLU A 247 -7.43 -14.12 -10.12
CA GLU A 247 -8.49 -14.11 -11.14
C GLU A 247 -8.31 -12.98 -12.14
N LEU A 248 -8.05 -11.75 -11.67
CA LEU A 248 -7.84 -10.60 -12.53
C LEU A 248 -6.60 -10.76 -13.42
N ARG A 249 -5.48 -11.26 -12.87
CA ARG A 249 -4.26 -11.55 -13.65
C ARG A 249 -4.48 -12.68 -14.66
N GLY A 250 -5.16 -13.72 -14.25
CA GLY A 250 -5.52 -14.84 -15.14
C GLY A 250 -6.37 -14.36 -16.30
N LYS A 251 -7.43 -13.61 -16.03
CA LYS A 251 -8.30 -13.00 -17.05
C LYS A 251 -7.50 -12.07 -17.99
N ALA A 252 -6.69 -11.16 -17.44
CA ALA A 252 -5.87 -10.25 -18.24
C ALA A 252 -4.89 -11.01 -19.15
N ARG A 253 -4.21 -12.03 -18.64
CA ARG A 253 -3.31 -12.88 -19.42
C ARG A 253 -4.04 -13.61 -20.54
N THR A 254 -5.22 -14.16 -20.26
CA THR A 254 -6.07 -14.83 -21.24
C THR A 254 -6.53 -13.85 -22.33
N TYR A 255 -6.96 -12.63 -21.98
CA TYR A 255 -7.36 -11.63 -22.98
C TYR A 255 -6.20 -11.13 -23.81
N LEU A 256 -5.00 -10.95 -23.24
CA LEU A 256 -3.78 -10.58 -23.99
C LEU A 256 -3.35 -11.70 -24.96
N GLN A 257 -3.37 -12.95 -24.52
CA GLN A 257 -3.07 -14.11 -25.36
C GLN A 257 -4.09 -14.27 -26.49
N LEU A 258 -5.38 -14.04 -26.21
CA LEU A 258 -6.44 -14.08 -27.20
C LEU A 258 -6.30 -12.92 -28.20
N GLY A 259 -6.00 -11.71 -27.73
CA GLY A 259 -5.72 -10.55 -28.58
C GLY A 259 -4.53 -10.79 -29.53
N ALA A 260 -3.44 -11.33 -29.01
CA ALA A 260 -2.27 -11.69 -29.82
C ALA A 260 -2.58 -12.81 -30.84
N ALA A 261 -3.38 -13.81 -30.47
CA ALA A 261 -3.78 -14.90 -31.36
C ALA A 261 -4.72 -14.40 -32.48
N LEU A 262 -5.60 -13.46 -32.19
CA LEU A 262 -6.44 -12.78 -33.19
C LEU A 262 -5.60 -11.92 -34.14
N ALA A 263 -4.69 -11.10 -33.61
CA ALA A 263 -3.79 -10.24 -34.40
C ALA A 263 -2.86 -11.02 -35.32
N THR A 264 -2.45 -12.22 -34.93
CA THR A 264 -1.59 -13.11 -35.70
C THR A 264 -2.38 -14.07 -36.59
N GLY A 265 -3.71 -14.00 -36.64
CA GLY A 265 -4.57 -14.87 -37.42
C GLY A 265 -4.63 -16.36 -36.96
N LYS A 266 -4.04 -16.67 -35.79
CA LYS A 266 -4.06 -18.01 -35.21
C LYS A 266 -5.44 -18.45 -34.73
N VAL A 267 -6.32 -17.48 -34.43
CA VAL A 267 -7.70 -17.72 -34.00
C VAL A 267 -8.61 -16.71 -34.70
N SER A 268 -9.78 -17.14 -35.16
CA SER A 268 -10.79 -16.24 -35.77
C SER A 268 -11.79 -15.76 -34.72
N LEU A 269 -12.38 -14.57 -34.96
CA LEU A 269 -13.48 -14.04 -34.12
C LEU A 269 -14.67 -15.01 -34.03
N GLY A 270 -14.94 -15.76 -35.12
CA GLY A 270 -15.99 -16.78 -35.12
C GLY A 270 -15.71 -17.96 -34.19
N SER A 271 -14.45 -18.39 -34.09
CA SER A 271 -14.01 -19.45 -33.19
C SER A 271 -14.09 -19.02 -31.72
N VAL A 272 -13.74 -17.75 -31.42
CA VAL A 272 -13.86 -17.18 -30.07
C VAL A 272 -15.33 -17.13 -29.65
N ARG A 273 -16.21 -16.69 -30.54
CA ARG A 273 -17.66 -16.58 -30.25
C ARG A 273 -18.29 -17.96 -30.02
N LYS A 274 -17.86 -19.01 -30.75
CA LYS A 274 -18.28 -20.39 -30.50
C LYS A 274 -17.81 -20.90 -29.14
N GLY A 275 -16.54 -20.66 -28.77
CA GLY A 275 -15.99 -21.05 -27.48
C GLY A 275 -16.69 -20.37 -26.30
N MET A 276 -17.02 -19.10 -26.41
CA MET A 276 -17.78 -18.37 -25.36
C MET A 276 -19.22 -18.90 -25.20
N ASN A 277 -19.87 -19.35 -26.28
CA ASN A 277 -21.21 -19.94 -26.19
C ASN A 277 -21.18 -21.34 -25.55
N LEU A 278 -20.13 -22.14 -25.80
CA LEU A 278 -19.91 -23.42 -25.12
C LEU A 278 -19.70 -23.27 -23.62
N ALA A 279 -18.87 -22.28 -23.19
CA ALA A 279 -18.66 -21.99 -21.76
C ALA A 279 -19.96 -21.63 -21.02
N LYS A 280 -20.93 -20.96 -21.69
CA LYS A 280 -22.26 -20.69 -21.11
C LYS A 280 -23.16 -21.92 -20.99
N VAL A 281 -22.92 -22.96 -21.80
CA VAL A 281 -23.68 -24.22 -21.73
C VAL A 281 -23.22 -25.10 -20.58
N PHE A 282 -21.92 -25.05 -20.23
CA PHE A 282 -21.33 -25.84 -19.14
C PHE A 282 -21.33 -25.14 -17.77
N SER A 283 -21.81 -23.89 -17.66
CA SER A 283 -21.94 -23.12 -16.41
C SER A 283 -23.38 -23.12 -15.83
N ARG A 284 -24.24 -24.04 -16.28
CA ARG A 284 -25.59 -24.28 -15.73
C ARG A 284 -25.66 -25.57 -14.95
#